data_80f8106a0bd4fd2d18785b1c4b54263b
#
_entry.id   80f8106a0bd4fd2d18785b1c4b54263b
#
_cell.length_a   1.000
_cell.length_b   1.000
_cell.length_c   1.000
_cell.angle_alpha   90.00
_cell.angle_beta   90.00
_cell.angle_gamma   90.00
#
_symmetry.space_group_name_H-M   'P 1'
#
loop_
_entity.id
_entity.type
_entity.pdbx_description
1 polymer ?
#
loop_
_entity_poly.entity_id
_entity_poly.type
_entity_poly.pdbx_seq_one_letter_code
_entity_poly.pdbx_strand_id
1 'polypeptide(L)'
;MPVILAALLLTGRAPTQNAPPPAAPPGLEKIQHFVFIMQENRSFDHYFGTYPGAEGIPPGVCVPGTSGSACVAPSHDAQLVNQGGAHNWANALACIDGGMMDGFIAGSAQKPGDVMGWHDYRELSNYWNYARLYVLQDRLFESITSYSLPAHLYMLAAQSGGYIGTGQARPVSYSFSEITQLLGSGKIDWRYYVNRGKTAGAADGGVADVDSDETTYTFWNPLPAFPAVKNDATQFSRLTDATQFYTDAQNGTLPQVSWIIPNSTLSEHPPASVATGMNYVTGLVNAVMNSPQWSSTAIFIAWDDWGGFYDHVDPPKVDQYGLGIRVPGLVVSPYARQGYVDHKTYSFESWLRIVEERFGVTPMTVRDNTANDMADAFDFTQQPRPPVPMNTNGSPYPPAPQTPVHSAGTLVATNSAYGTYALAPETIASIYGSNLAAAPLQAPSLPLPTTLGGVTVTLKDINGGVFPAPLFYVSPNQVNCLIPRGMATGAATVTLVNGGATFTGTAMIAPTAPGLFTANLSGQGPAAAQVTNGQTYSNTSQCSFAGNCTLVPIDAASRPYLILYGTGIRGAAQVNVGVRIGNIDAGVTYAGPQGTYAGLDQVNATLPGTLKGRGQMVVTVTVNGQATNMGQLLFQ
;
A
#
# COMPACT_ATOMS: atom_id res chain seq x y z
N MET A 1 -65.08 -1.90 17.38
CA MET A 1 -63.99 -2.85 17.71
C MET A 1 -62.69 -2.07 17.56
N PRO A 2 -61.97 -1.75 18.62
CA PRO A 2 -60.71 -1.01 18.54
C PRO A 2 -59.56 -1.99 18.28
N VAL A 3 -58.72 -1.64 17.31
CA VAL A 3 -57.45 -2.30 16.97
C VAL A 3 -56.40 -1.82 17.98
N ILE A 4 -55.88 -2.74 18.77
CA ILE A 4 -54.83 -2.51 19.76
C ILE A 4 -53.50 -2.50 18.99
N LEU A 5 -52.86 -1.34 18.93
CA LEU A 5 -51.49 -1.15 18.40
C LEU A 5 -50.51 -1.54 19.52
N ALA A 6 -49.90 -2.72 19.42
CA ALA A 6 -48.83 -3.14 20.33
C ALA A 6 -47.52 -2.44 19.89
N ALA A 7 -47.11 -1.41 20.63
CA ALA A 7 -45.78 -0.83 20.52
C ALA A 7 -44.77 -1.78 21.15
N LEU A 8 -43.94 -2.46 20.34
CA LEU A 8 -42.74 -3.14 20.82
C LEU A 8 -41.70 -2.06 21.19
N LEU A 9 -41.60 -1.79 22.48
CA LEU A 9 -40.44 -1.10 23.05
C LEU A 9 -39.23 -2.04 22.96
N LEU A 10 -38.44 -1.90 21.95
CA LEU A 10 -37.06 -2.40 21.93
C LEU A 10 -36.25 -1.53 22.91
N THR A 11 -36.20 -1.99 24.16
CA THR A 11 -35.23 -1.49 25.13
C THR A 11 -33.84 -1.96 24.66
N GLY A 12 -33.16 -1.12 23.90
CA GLY A 12 -31.73 -1.27 23.64
C GLY A 12 -31.00 -1.26 24.99
N ARG A 13 -30.55 -2.42 25.42
CA ARG A 13 -29.62 -2.53 26.53
C ARG A 13 -28.36 -1.78 26.13
N ALA A 14 -27.99 -0.75 26.89
CA ALA A 14 -26.67 -0.14 26.80
C ALA A 14 -25.63 -1.27 26.90
N PRO A 15 -24.60 -1.28 26.05
CA PRO A 15 -23.57 -2.31 26.12
C PRO A 15 -22.91 -2.24 27.49
N THR A 16 -22.83 -3.38 28.15
CA THR A 16 -22.15 -3.50 29.44
C THR A 16 -20.68 -3.20 29.24
N GLN A 17 -20.15 -2.24 29.96
CA GLN A 17 -18.77 -1.77 30.02
C GLN A 17 -17.72 -2.83 30.47
N ASN A 18 -17.97 -4.12 30.28
CA ASN A 18 -17.17 -5.25 30.77
C ASN A 18 -17.04 -6.39 29.76
N ALA A 19 -16.95 -6.10 28.45
CA ALA A 19 -16.48 -7.13 27.53
C ALA A 19 -14.99 -7.40 27.81
N PRO A 20 -14.53 -8.65 27.89
CA PRO A 20 -13.11 -8.93 28.02
C PRO A 20 -12.36 -8.38 26.79
N PRO A 21 -11.08 -7.99 26.95
CA PRO A 21 -10.28 -7.61 25.79
C PRO A 21 -10.33 -8.69 24.71
N PRO A 22 -10.37 -8.34 23.45
CA PRO A 22 -10.35 -9.31 22.38
C PRO A 22 -9.03 -10.11 22.40
N ALA A 23 -9.10 -11.36 21.97
CA ALA A 23 -7.91 -12.21 21.90
C ALA A 23 -7.02 -11.76 20.76
N ALA A 24 -5.75 -11.53 21.05
CA ALA A 24 -4.76 -11.16 20.03
C ALA A 24 -4.58 -12.29 18.99
N PRO A 25 -4.57 -11.99 17.69
CA PRO A 25 -4.18 -12.93 16.66
C PRO A 25 -2.78 -13.51 16.92
N PRO A 26 -2.54 -14.82 16.66
CA PRO A 26 -1.24 -15.44 16.86
C PRO A 26 -0.14 -14.72 16.06
N GLY A 27 0.95 -14.36 16.74
CA GLY A 27 2.09 -13.66 16.13
C GLY A 27 2.05 -12.15 16.26
N LEU A 28 0.90 -11.55 16.65
CA LEU A 28 0.78 -10.11 16.84
C LEU A 28 1.73 -9.59 17.95
N GLU A 29 2.14 -10.43 18.88
CA GLU A 29 3.13 -10.10 19.90
C GLU A 29 4.51 -9.71 19.34
N LYS A 30 4.79 -10.04 18.09
CA LYS A 30 6.01 -9.62 17.38
C LYS A 30 6.01 -8.12 17.07
N ILE A 31 4.84 -7.50 16.96
CA ILE A 31 4.69 -6.05 16.83
C ILE A 31 4.70 -5.45 18.24
N GLN A 32 5.70 -4.63 18.49
CA GLN A 32 5.88 -3.93 19.76
C GLN A 32 5.60 -2.44 19.65
N HIS A 33 5.64 -1.90 18.41
CA HIS A 33 5.46 -0.49 18.11
C HIS A 33 4.45 -0.32 16.98
N PHE A 34 3.40 0.45 17.24
CA PHE A 34 2.40 0.88 16.27
C PHE A 34 2.62 2.36 15.96
N VAL A 35 2.70 2.70 14.69
CA VAL A 35 2.85 4.09 14.22
C VAL A 35 1.70 4.39 13.28
N PHE A 36 0.83 5.31 13.67
CA PHE A 36 -0.31 5.77 12.90
C PHE A 36 -0.02 7.15 12.32
N ILE A 37 -0.01 7.26 10.99
CA ILE A 37 0.20 8.51 10.26
C ILE A 37 -1.12 8.88 9.63
N MET A 38 -1.73 9.96 10.07
CA MET A 38 -2.97 10.48 9.52
C MET A 38 -2.67 11.69 8.65
N GLN A 39 -2.91 11.55 7.35
CA GLN A 39 -2.87 12.62 6.37
C GLN A 39 -4.29 13.17 6.14
N GLU A 40 -4.43 14.15 5.27
CA GLU A 40 -5.67 14.90 5.13
C GLU A 40 -6.23 14.83 3.71
N ASN A 41 -7.52 14.52 3.64
CA ASN A 41 -8.46 14.84 2.58
C ASN A 41 -8.12 14.24 1.21
N ARG A 42 -8.12 12.88 1.12
CA ARG A 42 -8.01 12.17 -0.18
C ARG A 42 -8.88 10.93 -0.22
N SER A 43 -9.67 10.76 -1.29
CA SER A 43 -10.40 9.51 -1.51
C SER A 43 -9.48 8.40 -2.01
N PHE A 44 -9.93 7.16 -1.89
CA PHE A 44 -9.19 6.01 -2.42
C PHE A 44 -9.04 6.09 -3.94
N ASP A 45 -10.11 6.40 -4.68
CA ASP A 45 -10.07 6.49 -6.13
C ASP A 45 -9.17 7.62 -6.63
N HIS A 46 -9.05 8.71 -5.87
CA HIS A 46 -8.13 9.79 -6.20
C HIS A 46 -6.67 9.34 -6.22
N TYR A 47 -6.25 8.42 -5.32
CA TYR A 47 -4.84 8.00 -5.18
C TYR A 47 -4.54 6.61 -5.72
N PHE A 48 -5.48 5.69 -5.61
CA PHE A 48 -5.29 4.28 -5.99
C PHE A 48 -6.39 3.73 -6.90
N GLY A 49 -7.28 4.59 -7.40
CA GLY A 49 -8.39 4.17 -8.26
C GLY A 49 -7.97 3.48 -9.55
N THR A 50 -6.71 3.59 -9.94
CA THR A 50 -6.12 2.89 -11.09
C THR A 50 -5.06 1.86 -10.68
N TYR A 51 -4.91 1.56 -9.37
CA TYR A 51 -3.92 0.60 -8.90
C TYR A 51 -4.30 -0.83 -9.29
N PRO A 52 -3.37 -1.61 -9.88
CA PRO A 52 -3.67 -2.96 -10.34
C PRO A 52 -4.09 -3.90 -9.22
N GLY A 53 -5.22 -4.57 -9.39
CA GLY A 53 -5.74 -5.53 -8.41
C GLY A 53 -6.58 -4.91 -7.29
N ALA A 54 -6.64 -3.58 -7.18
CA ALA A 54 -7.54 -2.90 -6.25
C ALA A 54 -8.96 -2.79 -6.82
N GLU A 55 -9.95 -2.64 -5.94
CA GLU A 55 -11.32 -2.24 -6.29
C GLU A 55 -11.32 -0.76 -6.70
N GLY A 56 -10.78 -0.50 -7.90
CA GLY A 56 -10.57 0.84 -8.43
C GLY A 56 -11.68 1.29 -9.37
N ILE A 57 -11.50 2.47 -9.95
CA ILE A 57 -12.47 3.17 -10.81
C ILE A 57 -13.01 2.24 -11.89
N PRO A 58 -14.35 2.00 -11.94
CA PRO A 58 -14.95 1.12 -12.96
C PRO A 58 -14.78 1.69 -14.38
N PRO A 59 -14.56 0.83 -15.37
CA PRO A 59 -14.50 1.27 -16.76
C PRO A 59 -15.80 1.96 -17.22
N GLY A 60 -15.67 3.12 -17.86
CA GLY A 60 -16.80 3.85 -18.43
C GLY A 60 -17.68 4.58 -17.42
N VAL A 61 -17.30 4.62 -16.15
CA VAL A 61 -18.02 5.41 -15.14
C VAL A 61 -17.95 6.89 -15.47
N CYS A 62 -19.03 7.59 -15.22
CA CYS A 62 -19.09 9.04 -15.26
C CYS A 62 -20.24 9.53 -14.36
N VAL A 63 -20.12 10.71 -13.82
CA VAL A 63 -21.12 11.32 -12.93
C VAL A 63 -21.79 12.52 -13.60
N PRO A 64 -23.02 12.88 -13.19
CA PRO A 64 -23.70 14.06 -13.72
C PRO A 64 -22.86 15.32 -13.56
N GLY A 65 -22.71 16.07 -14.65
CA GLY A 65 -22.11 17.40 -14.60
C GLY A 65 -23.05 18.46 -14.05
N THR A 66 -22.57 19.73 -13.96
CA THR A 66 -23.43 20.84 -13.57
C THR A 66 -24.52 21.09 -14.61
N SER A 67 -25.70 21.49 -14.17
CA SER A 67 -26.93 21.90 -14.90
C SER A 67 -26.90 21.66 -16.44
N GLY A 68 -27.29 20.46 -16.89
CA GLY A 68 -27.43 20.18 -18.33
C GLY A 68 -26.13 19.92 -19.09
N SER A 69 -24.99 19.84 -18.40
CA SER A 69 -23.72 19.44 -19.00
C SER A 69 -23.63 17.91 -19.20
N ALA A 70 -22.77 17.50 -20.13
CA ALA A 70 -22.51 16.09 -20.36
C ALA A 70 -21.95 15.41 -19.10
N CYS A 71 -22.13 14.10 -19.01
CA CYS A 71 -21.51 13.23 -18.03
C CYS A 71 -20.00 13.45 -17.94
N VAL A 72 -19.45 13.56 -16.73
CA VAL A 72 -18.02 13.79 -16.47
C VAL A 72 -17.38 12.49 -15.99
N ALA A 73 -16.41 12.01 -16.73
CA ALA A 73 -15.65 10.81 -16.39
C ALA A 73 -14.40 11.16 -15.56
N PRO A 74 -13.94 10.24 -14.67
CA PRO A 74 -12.64 10.39 -14.02
C PRO A 74 -11.50 10.51 -15.02
N SER A 75 -10.55 11.38 -14.75
CA SER A 75 -9.41 11.65 -15.63
C SER A 75 -8.10 11.76 -14.84
N HIS A 76 -6.97 11.45 -15.51
CA HIS A 76 -5.66 11.63 -14.89
C HIS A 76 -5.39 13.12 -14.64
N ASP A 77 -5.04 13.43 -13.40
CA ASP A 77 -4.58 14.76 -13.00
C ASP A 77 -3.07 14.73 -12.72
N ALA A 78 -2.30 15.45 -13.53
CA ALA A 78 -0.86 15.58 -13.35
C ALA A 78 -0.47 16.76 -12.44
N GLN A 79 -1.46 17.49 -11.90
CA GLN A 79 -1.20 18.63 -11.01
C GLN A 79 -0.91 18.13 -9.61
N LEU A 80 0.19 18.59 -9.02
CA LEU A 80 0.56 18.24 -7.64
C LEU A 80 -0.21 19.05 -6.59
N VAL A 81 -0.98 20.04 -7.02
CA VAL A 81 -1.80 20.93 -6.19
C VAL A 81 -3.24 20.85 -6.69
N ASN A 82 -4.12 20.34 -5.86
CA ASN A 82 -5.55 20.20 -6.15
C ASN A 82 -6.35 21.11 -5.22
N GLN A 83 -7.54 21.52 -5.63
CA GLN A 83 -8.39 22.37 -4.79
C GLN A 83 -9.34 21.55 -3.90
N GLY A 84 -9.51 20.25 -4.19
CA GLY A 84 -10.49 19.42 -3.48
C GLY A 84 -11.91 19.92 -3.66
N GLY A 85 -12.78 19.61 -2.72
CA GLY A 85 -14.17 20.06 -2.68
C GLY A 85 -14.66 20.25 -1.25
N ALA A 86 -15.86 20.80 -1.10
CA ALA A 86 -16.53 20.84 0.20
C ALA A 86 -16.81 19.41 0.68
N HIS A 87 -16.48 19.12 1.93
CA HIS A 87 -16.46 17.74 2.46
C HIS A 87 -17.00 17.60 3.90
N ASN A 88 -17.99 18.45 4.27
CA ASN A 88 -18.71 18.25 5.52
C ASN A 88 -19.81 17.17 5.40
N TRP A 89 -20.49 16.87 6.48
CA TRP A 89 -21.59 15.91 6.54
C TRP A 89 -22.62 16.06 5.41
N ALA A 90 -23.09 17.28 5.14
CA ALA A 90 -24.09 17.50 4.10
C ALA A 90 -23.54 17.26 2.70
N ASN A 91 -22.26 17.62 2.48
CA ASN A 91 -21.58 17.40 1.21
C ASN A 91 -21.34 15.90 0.99
N ALA A 92 -20.94 15.15 2.03
CA ALA A 92 -20.77 13.70 1.95
C ALA A 92 -22.07 12.99 1.55
N LEU A 93 -23.19 13.34 2.21
CA LEU A 93 -24.50 12.78 1.85
C LEU A 93 -24.91 13.11 0.42
N ALA A 94 -24.60 14.32 -0.06
CA ALA A 94 -24.86 14.73 -1.44
C ALA A 94 -23.97 13.97 -2.43
N CYS A 95 -22.69 13.73 -2.10
CA CYS A 95 -21.78 12.95 -2.93
C CYS A 95 -22.19 11.48 -3.04
N ILE A 96 -22.59 10.87 -1.91
CA ILE A 96 -23.05 9.48 -1.82
C ILE A 96 -24.38 9.27 -2.58
N ASP A 97 -25.26 10.27 -2.58
CA ASP A 97 -26.57 10.27 -3.25
C ASP A 97 -27.34 8.95 -3.06
N GLY A 98 -27.58 8.58 -1.80
CA GLY A 98 -28.30 7.36 -1.45
C GLY A 98 -27.60 6.05 -1.82
N GLY A 99 -26.31 6.08 -2.15
CA GLY A 99 -25.48 4.95 -2.56
C GLY A 99 -25.20 4.90 -4.07
N MET A 100 -25.71 5.87 -4.85
CA MET A 100 -25.43 5.95 -6.29
C MET A 100 -24.00 6.42 -6.60
N MET A 101 -23.35 7.09 -5.65
CA MET A 101 -21.98 7.62 -5.75
C MET A 101 -21.78 8.53 -6.96
N ASP A 102 -22.78 9.30 -7.34
CA ASP A 102 -22.77 10.13 -8.53
C ASP A 102 -23.01 11.63 -8.27
N GLY A 103 -23.19 12.02 -6.99
CA GLY A 103 -23.42 13.40 -6.59
C GLY A 103 -22.17 14.26 -6.38
N PHE A 104 -20.97 13.80 -6.68
CA PHE A 104 -19.71 14.45 -6.31
C PHE A 104 -19.52 15.86 -6.88
N ILE A 105 -19.87 16.09 -8.14
CA ILE A 105 -19.72 17.43 -8.76
C ILE A 105 -20.68 18.42 -8.13
N ALA A 106 -21.92 18.03 -7.88
CA ALA A 106 -22.92 18.90 -7.25
C ALA A 106 -22.64 19.07 -5.75
N GLY A 107 -22.26 18.00 -5.07
CA GLY A 107 -22.00 17.97 -3.63
C GLY A 107 -20.73 18.71 -3.22
N SER A 108 -19.67 18.62 -4.01
CA SER A 108 -18.38 19.24 -3.70
C SER A 108 -18.30 20.73 -4.05
N ALA A 109 -19.22 21.25 -4.86
CA ALA A 109 -19.28 22.66 -5.28
C ALA A 109 -17.98 23.20 -5.93
N GLN A 110 -17.16 22.31 -6.53
CA GLN A 110 -15.87 22.63 -7.14
C GLN A 110 -15.84 22.29 -8.63
N LYS A 111 -14.73 22.62 -9.29
CA LYS A 111 -14.55 22.32 -10.71
C LYS A 111 -14.55 20.81 -10.95
N PRO A 112 -15.27 20.32 -11.95
CA PRO A 112 -15.36 18.89 -12.25
C PRO A 112 -13.99 18.20 -12.40
N GLY A 113 -12.99 18.88 -12.97
CA GLY A 113 -11.65 18.33 -13.16
C GLY A 113 -10.88 18.08 -11.87
N ASP A 114 -11.07 18.92 -10.84
CA ASP A 114 -10.47 18.70 -9.52
C ASP A 114 -11.14 17.52 -8.81
N VAL A 115 -12.49 17.47 -8.84
CA VAL A 115 -13.28 16.44 -8.13
C VAL A 115 -13.09 15.05 -8.73
N MET A 116 -13.05 14.95 -10.07
CA MET A 116 -12.97 13.70 -10.83
C MET A 116 -11.52 13.35 -11.24
N GLY A 117 -10.54 14.10 -10.74
CA GLY A 117 -9.13 13.83 -10.97
C GLY A 117 -8.66 12.57 -10.22
N TRP A 118 -7.72 11.83 -10.82
CA TRP A 118 -6.99 10.77 -10.13
C TRP A 118 -5.49 10.87 -10.40
N HIS A 119 -4.68 10.48 -9.41
CA HIS A 119 -3.23 10.34 -9.49
C HIS A 119 -2.82 8.88 -9.61
N ASP A 120 -1.60 8.64 -10.11
CA ASP A 120 -0.99 7.32 -10.07
C ASP A 120 0.49 7.40 -9.63
N TYR A 121 1.27 6.38 -9.96
CA TYR A 121 2.69 6.33 -9.61
C TYR A 121 3.52 7.51 -10.15
N ARG A 122 3.03 8.25 -11.13
CA ARG A 122 3.74 9.40 -11.72
C ARG A 122 3.82 10.56 -10.73
N GLU A 123 2.76 10.79 -9.97
CA GLU A 123 2.66 11.80 -8.92
C GLU A 123 2.97 11.21 -7.54
N LEU A 124 2.55 9.95 -7.29
CA LEU A 124 2.54 9.31 -5.97
C LEU A 124 3.50 8.11 -5.89
N SER A 125 4.68 8.21 -6.50
CA SER A 125 5.60 7.07 -6.69
C SER A 125 5.91 6.31 -5.39
N ASN A 126 6.11 6.98 -4.25
CA ASN A 126 6.44 6.33 -2.99
C ASN A 126 5.23 5.63 -2.36
N TYR A 127 4.03 6.20 -2.42
CA TYR A 127 2.81 5.54 -1.93
C TYR A 127 2.51 4.28 -2.75
N TRP A 128 2.65 4.35 -4.07
CA TRP A 128 2.50 3.18 -4.94
C TRP A 128 3.59 2.13 -4.70
N ASN A 129 4.81 2.57 -4.37
CA ASN A 129 5.88 1.67 -3.93
C ASN A 129 5.56 0.98 -2.60
N TYR A 130 4.98 1.70 -1.62
CA TYR A 130 4.53 1.08 -0.37
C TYR A 130 3.42 0.06 -0.62
N ALA A 131 2.42 0.39 -1.42
CA ALA A 131 1.37 -0.55 -1.82
C ALA A 131 1.94 -1.82 -2.46
N ARG A 132 2.97 -1.66 -3.30
CA ARG A 132 3.62 -2.77 -3.98
C ARG A 132 4.51 -3.61 -3.10
N LEU A 133 5.23 -3.00 -2.16
CA LEU A 133 6.17 -3.69 -1.29
C LEU A 133 5.53 -4.23 -0.01
N TYR A 134 4.38 -3.72 0.35
CA TYR A 134 3.66 -4.02 1.59
C TYR A 134 2.17 -4.24 1.30
N VAL A 135 1.28 -3.65 2.08
CA VAL A 135 -0.17 -3.85 1.94
C VAL A 135 -0.88 -2.56 1.56
N LEU A 136 -1.76 -2.65 0.57
CA LEU A 136 -2.76 -1.65 0.23
C LEU A 136 -4.13 -2.12 0.70
N GLN A 137 -4.84 -1.31 1.48
CA GLN A 137 -6.21 -1.56 1.90
C GLN A 137 -7.14 -0.79 0.97
N ASP A 138 -7.85 -1.48 0.09
CA ASP A 138 -8.75 -0.83 -0.88
C ASP A 138 -10.19 -0.68 -0.39
N ARG A 139 -10.45 -1.09 0.86
CA ARG A 139 -11.73 -0.93 1.54
C ARG A 139 -11.55 -0.34 2.95
N LEU A 140 -10.62 0.59 3.10
CA LEU A 140 -10.57 1.45 4.28
C LEU A 140 -11.52 2.62 4.06
N PHE A 141 -12.42 2.82 4.99
CA PHE A 141 -13.42 3.88 4.98
C PHE A 141 -13.15 4.87 6.11
N GLU A 142 -13.38 6.14 5.86
CA GLU A 142 -13.53 7.12 6.92
C GLU A 142 -14.54 6.60 7.96
N SER A 143 -14.30 6.83 9.25
CA SER A 143 -15.10 6.21 10.31
C SER A 143 -16.50 6.81 10.49
N ILE A 144 -16.74 7.95 9.88
CA ILE A 144 -18.03 8.65 9.94
C ILE A 144 -18.23 9.45 8.66
N THR A 145 -19.44 9.47 8.14
CA THR A 145 -19.81 10.34 7.01
C THR A 145 -19.71 11.82 7.42
N SER A 146 -18.50 12.41 7.47
CA SER A 146 -18.32 13.80 7.94
C SER A 146 -16.98 14.37 7.43
N TYR A 147 -16.25 15.10 8.25
CA TYR A 147 -15.02 15.81 7.96
C TYR A 147 -13.98 15.59 9.08
N SER A 148 -12.82 16.23 8.99
CA SER A 148 -11.63 15.96 9.79
C SER A 148 -11.88 15.80 11.30
N LEU A 149 -12.55 16.75 11.98
CA LEU A 149 -12.65 16.67 13.45
C LEU A 149 -13.42 15.44 13.93
N PRO A 150 -14.62 15.10 13.41
CA PRO A 150 -15.25 13.83 13.74
C PRO A 150 -14.38 12.61 13.41
N ALA A 151 -13.70 12.59 12.26
CA ALA A 151 -12.82 11.50 11.84
C ALA A 151 -11.66 11.29 12.83
N HIS A 152 -10.96 12.37 13.24
CA HIS A 152 -9.90 12.32 14.24
C HIS A 152 -10.41 11.89 15.63
N LEU A 153 -11.65 12.24 15.99
CA LEU A 153 -12.26 11.74 17.23
C LEU A 153 -12.51 10.23 17.16
N TYR A 154 -12.98 9.72 16.04
CA TYR A 154 -13.17 8.27 15.85
C TYR A 154 -11.84 7.51 15.88
N MET A 155 -10.76 8.07 15.32
CA MET A 155 -9.42 7.49 15.40
C MET A 155 -8.93 7.33 16.85
N LEU A 156 -9.38 8.18 17.77
CA LEU A 156 -8.93 8.15 19.17
C LEU A 156 -9.94 7.52 20.12
N ALA A 157 -11.23 7.57 19.82
CA ALA A 157 -12.28 7.23 20.78
C ALA A 157 -13.40 6.35 20.21
N ALA A 158 -13.33 5.96 18.93
CA ALA A 158 -14.38 5.22 18.22
C ALA A 158 -15.76 5.91 18.28
N GLN A 159 -15.79 7.20 18.52
CA GLN A 159 -16.99 8.05 18.58
C GLN A 159 -16.64 9.52 18.53
N SER A 160 -17.61 10.36 18.15
CA SER A 160 -17.50 11.83 18.21
C SER A 160 -18.39 12.46 19.28
N GLY A 161 -19.05 11.65 20.13
CA GLY A 161 -20.06 12.14 21.07
C GLY A 161 -21.32 12.71 20.40
N GLY A 162 -21.60 12.28 19.17
CA GLY A 162 -22.69 12.76 18.34
C GLY A 162 -22.39 14.06 17.60
N TYR A 163 -21.14 14.52 17.61
CA TYR A 163 -20.72 15.69 16.84
C TYR A 163 -20.45 15.28 15.39
N ILE A 164 -21.16 15.93 14.46
CA ILE A 164 -21.05 15.74 13.02
C ILE A 164 -20.67 17.05 12.28
N GLY A 165 -20.44 18.12 13.03
CA GLY A 165 -20.04 19.44 12.51
C GLY A 165 -21.18 20.29 11.98
N THR A 166 -21.92 19.82 11.00
CA THR A 166 -22.95 20.61 10.30
C THR A 166 -24.06 21.06 11.25
N GLY A 167 -24.22 22.38 11.35
CA GLY A 167 -25.24 23.00 12.20
C GLY A 167 -25.00 22.89 13.71
N GLN A 168 -23.86 22.39 14.13
CA GLN A 168 -23.46 22.21 15.53
C GLN A 168 -22.29 23.13 15.89
N ALA A 169 -22.29 23.68 17.09
CA ALA A 169 -21.10 24.36 17.62
C ALA A 169 -20.03 23.32 17.96
N ARG A 170 -18.77 23.61 17.62
CA ARG A 170 -17.63 22.74 17.97
C ARG A 170 -17.55 22.57 19.50
N PRO A 171 -17.58 21.33 20.02
CA PRO A 171 -17.39 21.10 21.44
C PRO A 171 -16.03 21.66 21.92
N VAL A 172 -16.00 22.22 23.12
CA VAL A 172 -14.78 22.76 23.73
C VAL A 172 -14.10 21.74 24.63
N SER A 173 -14.78 20.64 24.95
CA SER A 173 -14.30 19.55 25.79
C SER A 173 -15.10 18.28 25.52
N TYR A 174 -14.44 17.13 25.68
CA TYR A 174 -15.03 15.80 25.51
C TYR A 174 -15.01 15.03 26.81
N SER A 175 -16.13 14.37 27.17
CA SER A 175 -16.28 13.64 28.44
C SER A 175 -16.25 12.13 28.30
N PHE A 176 -16.22 11.61 27.07
CA PHE A 176 -16.08 10.18 26.82
C PHE A 176 -14.61 9.75 26.84
N SER A 177 -14.37 8.45 27.07
CA SER A 177 -13.03 7.86 27.09
C SER A 177 -12.41 7.86 25.71
N GLU A 178 -11.10 7.99 25.67
CA GLU A 178 -10.28 7.85 24.47
C GLU A 178 -9.11 6.88 24.75
N ILE A 179 -8.50 6.37 23.71
CA ILE A 179 -7.54 5.26 23.81
C ILE A 179 -6.29 5.62 24.62
N THR A 180 -5.80 6.87 24.60
CA THR A 180 -4.58 7.24 25.30
C THR A 180 -4.74 7.18 26.82
N GLN A 181 -5.95 7.47 27.33
CA GLN A 181 -6.28 7.27 28.74
C GLN A 181 -6.19 5.80 29.13
N LEU A 182 -6.70 4.90 28.28
CA LEU A 182 -6.70 3.45 28.55
C LEU A 182 -5.27 2.90 28.47
N LEU A 183 -4.46 3.32 27.51
CA LEU A 183 -3.05 2.96 27.38
C LEU A 183 -2.26 3.41 28.62
N GLY A 184 -2.45 4.66 29.06
CA GLY A 184 -1.80 5.19 30.26
C GLY A 184 -2.14 4.39 31.51
N SER A 185 -3.42 4.01 31.67
CA SER A 185 -3.88 3.17 32.78
C SER A 185 -3.29 1.76 32.71
N GLY A 186 -3.11 1.21 31.51
CA GLY A 186 -2.45 -0.08 31.24
C GLY A 186 -0.92 -0.04 31.31
N LYS A 187 -0.31 1.11 31.59
CA LYS A 187 1.15 1.34 31.55
C LYS A 187 1.77 1.05 30.18
N ILE A 188 1.02 1.27 29.13
CA ILE A 188 1.46 1.17 27.75
C ILE A 188 1.94 2.56 27.34
N ASP A 189 3.16 2.64 26.87
CA ASP A 189 3.77 3.93 26.49
C ASP A 189 3.20 4.41 25.15
N TRP A 190 2.87 5.69 25.09
CA TRP A 190 2.32 6.31 23.88
C TRP A 190 2.80 7.74 23.71
N ARG A 191 2.79 8.24 22.48
CA ARG A 191 3.00 9.66 22.14
C ARG A 191 2.13 10.09 20.97
N TYR A 192 1.78 11.37 21.02
CA TYR A 192 1.02 12.05 19.96
C TYR A 192 1.89 13.19 19.43
N TYR A 193 2.41 13.00 18.23
CA TYR A 193 3.37 13.89 17.60
C TYR A 193 2.64 14.83 16.65
N VAL A 194 2.72 16.14 16.91
CA VAL A 194 2.01 17.17 16.14
C VAL A 194 3.01 18.08 15.47
N ASN A 195 2.91 18.25 14.16
CA ASN A 195 3.72 19.25 13.46
C ASN A 195 3.21 20.65 13.79
N ARG A 196 4.11 21.50 14.31
CA ARG A 196 3.82 22.91 14.51
C ARG A 196 3.61 23.63 13.18
N GLY A 197 2.74 24.65 13.16
CA GLY A 197 2.45 25.46 12.01
C GLY A 197 0.96 25.69 11.82
N LYS A 198 0.57 25.94 10.60
CA LYS A 198 -0.84 26.15 10.25
C LYS A 198 -1.58 24.81 10.13
N THR A 199 -2.84 24.78 10.60
CA THR A 199 -3.78 23.70 10.36
C THR A 199 -5.13 24.29 9.95
N ALA A 200 -6.04 23.46 9.39
CA ALA A 200 -7.36 23.93 9.00
C ALA A 200 -8.10 24.58 10.19
N GLY A 201 -8.61 25.77 9.99
CA GLY A 201 -9.20 26.61 11.03
C GLY A 201 -10.69 26.44 11.25
N ALA A 202 -11.41 25.98 10.24
CA ALA A 202 -12.84 25.71 10.30
C ALA A 202 -13.23 24.50 9.45
N ALA A 203 -14.42 23.97 9.71
CA ALA A 203 -15.00 22.92 8.90
C ALA A 203 -15.08 23.37 7.45
N ASP A 204 -14.22 22.85 6.65
CA ASP A 204 -14.25 22.67 5.21
C ASP A 204 -15.12 23.58 4.38
N GLY A 205 -14.63 24.72 4.07
CA GLY A 205 -15.27 25.74 3.29
C GLY A 205 -14.44 27.00 3.13
N GLY A 206 -13.12 26.93 3.40
CA GLY A 206 -12.20 28.00 3.05
C GLY A 206 -12.00 29.06 4.12
N VAL A 207 -11.99 28.68 5.39
CA VAL A 207 -11.59 29.59 6.47
C VAL A 207 -10.07 29.52 6.67
N ALA A 208 -9.49 30.66 7.05
CA ALA A 208 -8.06 30.78 7.28
C ALA A 208 -7.53 29.75 8.28
N ASP A 209 -6.41 29.14 7.94
CA ASP A 209 -5.65 28.24 8.82
C ASP A 209 -5.36 28.90 10.17
N VAL A 210 -5.43 28.12 11.23
CA VAL A 210 -5.03 28.54 12.59
C VAL A 210 -3.63 28.07 12.91
N ASP A 211 -2.91 28.84 13.74
CA ASP A 211 -1.66 28.37 14.30
C ASP A 211 -1.92 27.19 15.25
N SER A 212 -1.16 26.12 15.09
CA SER A 212 -1.27 24.92 15.87
C SER A 212 0.10 24.45 16.37
N ASP A 213 0.07 23.87 17.56
CA ASP A 213 1.15 23.12 18.14
C ASP A 213 0.59 21.87 18.84
N GLU A 214 1.46 21.10 19.48
CA GLU A 214 1.09 19.88 20.19
C GLU A 214 0.08 20.09 21.32
N THR A 215 -0.03 21.32 21.86
CA THR A 215 -0.90 21.66 23.00
C THR A 215 -2.18 22.36 22.59
N THR A 216 -2.32 22.74 21.31
CA THR A 216 -3.46 23.50 20.79
C THR A 216 -4.55 22.56 20.29
N TYR A 217 -5.77 22.74 20.79
CA TYR A 217 -6.95 22.06 20.29
C TYR A 217 -7.36 22.61 18.91
N THR A 218 -7.23 21.76 17.90
CA THR A 218 -7.63 22.06 16.51
C THR A 218 -8.55 20.98 15.95
N PHE A 219 -8.94 21.06 14.70
CA PHE A 219 -9.70 19.99 14.03
C PHE A 219 -8.87 18.69 13.87
N TRP A 220 -7.57 18.81 13.73
CA TRP A 220 -6.65 17.67 13.56
C TRP A 220 -6.02 17.21 14.89
N ASN A 221 -6.04 18.05 15.92
CA ASN A 221 -5.52 17.71 17.25
C ASN A 221 -6.61 17.84 18.33
N PRO A 222 -7.49 16.84 18.52
CA PRO A 222 -8.55 16.92 19.52
C PRO A 222 -8.10 16.59 20.95
N LEU A 223 -6.94 15.95 21.17
CA LEU A 223 -6.51 15.50 22.50
C LEU A 223 -6.46 16.58 23.59
N PRO A 224 -6.04 17.84 23.29
CA PRO A 224 -6.08 18.90 24.31
C PRO A 224 -7.48 19.28 24.82
N ALA A 225 -8.54 18.80 24.15
CA ALA A 225 -9.92 19.00 24.60
C ALA A 225 -10.45 17.86 25.50
N PHE A 226 -9.66 16.80 25.75
CA PHE A 226 -10.00 15.74 26.69
C PHE A 226 -9.43 16.08 28.09
N PRO A 227 -10.32 16.27 29.13
CA PRO A 227 -9.85 16.57 30.48
C PRO A 227 -8.91 15.50 31.06
N ALA A 228 -9.08 14.23 30.69
CA ALA A 228 -8.23 13.12 31.11
C ALA A 228 -6.77 13.30 30.66
N VAL A 229 -6.56 13.93 29.50
CA VAL A 229 -5.23 14.26 28.99
C VAL A 229 -4.79 15.64 29.52
N LYS A 230 -5.62 16.66 29.35
CA LYS A 230 -5.29 18.06 29.64
C LYS A 230 -4.94 18.32 31.10
N ASN A 231 -5.65 17.66 32.04
CA ASN A 231 -5.49 17.89 33.48
C ASN A 231 -4.47 16.95 34.14
N ASP A 232 -3.92 15.99 33.42
CA ASP A 232 -2.84 15.12 33.88
C ASP A 232 -1.53 15.54 33.21
N ALA A 233 -0.62 16.14 33.97
CA ALA A 233 0.65 16.64 33.46
C ALA A 233 1.51 15.55 32.80
N THR A 234 1.42 14.29 33.27
CA THR A 234 2.12 13.15 32.68
C THR A 234 1.55 12.80 31.32
N GLN A 235 0.23 12.72 31.20
CA GLN A 235 -0.42 12.45 29.92
C GLN A 235 -0.23 13.62 28.94
N PHE A 236 -0.40 14.84 29.42
CA PHE A 236 -0.24 16.04 28.58
C PHE A 236 1.17 16.20 28.01
N SER A 237 2.21 15.81 28.76
CA SER A 237 3.60 15.83 28.30
C SER A 237 3.92 14.82 27.19
N ARG A 238 2.99 13.91 26.86
CA ARG A 238 3.10 12.94 25.77
C ARG A 238 2.66 13.53 24.42
N LEU A 239 2.04 14.71 24.44
CA LEU A 239 1.80 15.51 23.25
C LEU A 239 3.10 16.27 22.96
N THR A 240 3.74 15.98 21.83
CA THR A 240 5.08 16.48 21.51
C THR A 240 5.17 16.99 20.09
N ASP A 241 6.11 17.89 19.84
CA ASP A 241 6.45 18.31 18.47
C ASP A 241 6.90 17.12 17.63
N ALA A 242 6.45 17.03 16.36
CA ALA A 242 6.73 15.91 15.49
C ALA A 242 8.23 15.74 15.16
N THR A 243 9.07 16.74 15.37
CA THR A 243 10.54 16.61 15.26
C THR A 243 11.09 15.62 16.28
N GLN A 244 10.43 15.45 17.44
CA GLN A 244 10.80 14.47 18.46
C GLN A 244 10.67 13.02 17.93
N PHE A 245 9.76 12.75 17.00
CA PHE A 245 9.59 11.42 16.41
C PHE A 245 10.89 10.92 15.73
N TYR A 246 11.56 11.79 14.99
CA TYR A 246 12.85 11.42 14.35
C TYR A 246 13.92 11.10 15.36
N THR A 247 13.96 11.86 16.48
CA THR A 247 14.89 11.61 17.58
C THR A 247 14.58 10.28 18.28
N ASP A 248 13.30 10.01 18.54
CA ASP A 248 12.88 8.76 19.18
C ASP A 248 13.16 7.55 18.29
N ALA A 249 12.90 7.65 16.99
CA ALA A 249 13.22 6.60 16.02
C ALA A 249 14.74 6.34 15.96
N GLN A 250 15.54 7.40 15.84
CA GLN A 250 16.99 7.28 15.76
C GLN A 250 17.60 6.63 17.01
N ASN A 251 17.08 6.97 18.20
CA ASN A 251 17.57 6.45 19.47
C ASN A 251 16.99 5.09 19.85
N GLY A 252 16.04 4.54 19.07
CA GLY A 252 15.34 3.30 19.44
C GLY A 252 14.45 3.47 20.66
N THR A 253 13.82 4.64 20.82
CA THR A 253 12.96 5.00 21.96
C THR A 253 11.53 5.35 21.50
N LEU A 254 11.11 4.86 20.34
CA LEU A 254 9.71 4.98 19.93
C LEU A 254 8.81 4.31 20.97
N PRO A 255 7.71 4.93 21.37
CA PRO A 255 6.76 4.33 22.31
C PRO A 255 6.04 3.14 21.66
N GLN A 256 5.26 2.40 22.45
CA GLN A 256 4.47 1.28 21.96
C GLN A 256 3.38 1.73 20.98
N VAL A 257 2.84 2.94 21.15
CA VAL A 257 1.83 3.51 20.24
C VAL A 257 2.15 4.97 19.94
N SER A 258 2.23 5.31 18.66
CA SER A 258 2.54 6.65 18.17
C SER A 258 1.47 7.11 17.19
N TRP A 259 0.99 8.33 17.33
CA TRP A 259 0.20 9.03 16.31
C TRP A 259 1.00 10.22 15.78
N ILE A 260 0.90 10.49 14.49
CA ILE A 260 1.60 11.60 13.84
C ILE A 260 0.59 12.40 13.04
N ILE A 261 0.48 13.68 13.39
CA ILE A 261 -0.46 14.64 12.83
C ILE A 261 0.34 15.75 12.14
N PRO A 262 0.16 15.93 10.82
CA PRO A 262 0.85 16.96 10.06
C PRO A 262 0.28 18.36 10.31
N ASN A 263 0.98 19.38 9.79
CA ASN A 263 0.42 20.70 9.59
C ASN A 263 -0.15 20.84 8.14
N SER A 264 -0.80 21.95 7.82
CA SER A 264 -1.46 22.16 6.53
C SER A 264 -0.51 22.07 5.32
N THR A 265 0.77 22.36 5.48
CA THR A 265 1.75 22.27 4.38
C THR A 265 2.14 20.81 4.09
N LEU A 266 2.14 19.95 5.11
CA LEU A 266 2.66 18.58 5.05
C LEU A 266 1.55 17.53 4.94
N SER A 267 0.29 17.94 5.12
CA SER A 267 -0.86 17.05 5.28
C SER A 267 -1.49 16.55 3.99
N GLU A 268 -1.19 17.18 2.86
CA GLU A 268 -1.90 16.99 1.58
C GLU A 268 -3.33 17.59 1.54
N HIS A 269 -3.80 18.16 2.66
CA HIS A 269 -5.07 18.92 2.66
C HIS A 269 -5.08 19.96 1.53
N PRO A 270 -6.06 19.92 0.60
CA PRO A 270 -6.11 20.90 -0.47
C PRO A 270 -6.07 22.36 0.06
N PRO A 271 -5.26 23.24 -0.55
CA PRO A 271 -4.46 23.06 -1.76
C PRO A 271 -2.99 22.65 -1.51
N ALA A 272 -2.65 21.99 -0.42
CA ALA A 272 -1.28 21.53 -0.20
C ALA A 272 -0.87 20.51 -1.29
N SER A 273 0.43 20.51 -1.61
CA SER A 273 0.99 19.64 -2.63
C SER A 273 1.05 18.18 -2.18
N VAL A 274 0.48 17.28 -2.98
CA VAL A 274 0.55 15.82 -2.74
C VAL A 274 2.00 15.32 -2.69
N ALA A 275 2.91 15.89 -3.50
CA ALA A 275 4.31 15.52 -3.46
C ALA A 275 5.00 15.95 -2.15
N THR A 276 4.63 17.08 -1.59
CA THR A 276 5.18 17.55 -0.30
C THR A 276 4.76 16.62 0.83
N GLY A 277 3.47 16.23 0.90
CA GLY A 277 2.99 15.29 1.90
C GLY A 277 3.57 13.90 1.73
N MET A 278 3.60 13.36 0.50
CA MET A 278 4.23 12.07 0.22
C MET A 278 5.71 12.05 0.66
N ASN A 279 6.46 13.13 0.41
CA ASN A 279 7.86 13.23 0.80
C ASN A 279 8.02 13.28 2.33
N TYR A 280 7.12 13.99 3.00
CA TYR A 280 7.07 14.05 4.46
C TYR A 280 6.78 12.66 5.06
N VAL A 281 5.73 11.97 4.61
CA VAL A 281 5.40 10.59 5.05
C VAL A 281 6.56 9.63 4.76
N THR A 282 7.20 9.76 3.60
CA THR A 282 8.39 8.96 3.27
C THR A 282 9.52 9.19 4.27
N GLY A 283 9.73 10.44 4.71
CA GLY A 283 10.70 10.77 5.75
C GLY A 283 10.41 10.06 7.08
N LEU A 284 9.16 10.04 7.51
CA LEU A 284 8.70 9.35 8.72
C LEU A 284 8.92 7.83 8.62
N VAL A 285 8.49 7.23 7.52
CA VAL A 285 8.66 5.78 7.26
C VAL A 285 10.14 5.41 7.22
N ASN A 286 10.98 6.21 6.56
CA ASN A 286 12.43 6.00 6.53
C ASN A 286 13.05 6.11 7.92
N ALA A 287 12.60 7.03 8.77
CA ALA A 287 13.09 7.14 10.14
C ALA A 287 12.85 5.85 10.93
N VAL A 288 11.66 5.26 10.81
CA VAL A 288 11.35 3.95 11.42
C VAL A 288 12.15 2.83 10.78
N MET A 289 12.26 2.79 9.45
CA MET A 289 13.03 1.76 8.74
C MET A 289 14.52 1.76 9.11
N ASN A 290 15.08 2.94 9.41
CA ASN A 290 16.46 3.09 9.85
C ASN A 290 16.63 2.95 11.38
N SER A 291 15.54 2.78 12.12
CA SER A 291 15.53 2.60 13.57
C SER A 291 15.93 1.18 13.98
N PRO A 292 16.56 1.00 15.14
CA PRO A 292 16.73 -0.33 15.76
C PRO A 292 15.41 -1.08 15.99
N GLN A 293 14.27 -0.37 16.03
CA GLN A 293 12.94 -0.91 16.31
C GLN A 293 12.19 -1.37 15.05
N TRP A 294 12.75 -1.19 13.84
CA TRP A 294 12.11 -1.61 12.58
C TRP A 294 11.58 -3.04 12.64
N SER A 295 12.39 -3.98 13.15
CA SER A 295 12.05 -5.41 13.18
C SER A 295 10.80 -5.76 13.99
N SER A 296 10.25 -4.82 14.77
CA SER A 296 9.06 -5.01 15.61
C SER A 296 8.04 -3.88 15.46
N THR A 297 8.07 -3.12 14.34
CA THR A 297 7.18 -1.98 14.11
C THR A 297 6.18 -2.25 12.99
N ALA A 298 4.94 -1.79 13.17
CA ALA A 298 3.94 -1.67 12.13
C ALA A 298 3.54 -0.20 11.97
N ILE A 299 3.58 0.29 10.73
CA ILE A 299 3.20 1.66 10.35
C ILE A 299 1.90 1.56 9.55
N PHE A 300 0.93 2.36 9.92
CA PHE A 300 -0.36 2.52 9.25
C PHE A 300 -0.45 3.95 8.74
N ILE A 301 -0.81 4.12 7.47
CA ILE A 301 -0.94 5.42 6.82
C ILE A 301 -2.33 5.50 6.25
N ALA A 302 -3.07 6.55 6.60
CA ALA A 302 -4.40 6.83 6.04
C ALA A 302 -4.63 8.33 5.90
N TRP A 303 -5.74 8.67 5.25
CA TRP A 303 -6.28 10.03 5.15
C TRP A 303 -7.57 10.09 5.92
N ASP A 304 -7.84 11.19 6.58
CA ASP A 304 -8.94 11.35 7.53
C ASP A 304 -10.32 11.32 6.87
N ASP A 305 -10.45 11.99 5.72
CA ASP A 305 -11.66 12.03 4.90
C ASP A 305 -11.35 12.12 3.39
N TRP A 306 -12.40 12.11 2.56
CA TRP A 306 -12.29 12.07 1.09
C TRP A 306 -11.94 13.42 0.43
N GLY A 307 -12.01 14.55 1.13
CA GLY A 307 -11.64 15.87 0.60
C GLY A 307 -12.49 16.40 -0.56
N GLY A 308 -13.69 15.88 -0.75
CA GLY A 308 -14.55 16.20 -1.89
C GLY A 308 -14.19 15.45 -3.19
N PHE A 309 -13.16 14.62 -3.20
CA PHE A 309 -12.73 13.83 -4.37
C PHE A 309 -13.63 12.61 -4.58
N TYR A 310 -13.77 12.22 -5.85
CA TYR A 310 -14.61 11.10 -6.26
C TYR A 310 -14.13 9.76 -5.68
N ASP A 311 -15.08 8.95 -5.28
CA ASP A 311 -14.95 7.52 -5.01
C ASP A 311 -16.23 6.80 -5.47
N HIS A 312 -16.09 5.59 -6.02
CA HIS A 312 -17.22 4.89 -6.59
C HIS A 312 -17.92 3.90 -5.66
N VAL A 313 -17.36 3.64 -4.47
CA VAL A 313 -17.89 2.60 -3.56
C VAL A 313 -18.81 3.19 -2.50
N ASP A 314 -20.06 2.68 -2.45
CA ASP A 314 -21.04 3.07 -1.42
C ASP A 314 -20.54 2.67 -0.02
N PRO A 315 -20.44 3.63 0.93
CA PRO A 315 -19.96 3.36 2.27
C PRO A 315 -20.89 2.43 3.06
N PRO A 316 -20.34 1.49 3.87
CA PRO A 316 -21.14 0.61 4.73
C PRO A 316 -21.95 1.38 5.78
N LYS A 317 -23.22 1.00 5.95
CA LYS A 317 -24.13 1.56 6.98
C LYS A 317 -24.03 0.73 8.25
N VAL A 318 -23.09 1.06 9.12
CA VAL A 318 -22.81 0.32 10.36
C VAL A 318 -23.67 0.79 11.55
N ASP A 319 -24.09 2.06 11.55
CA ASP A 319 -25.02 2.68 12.52
C ASP A 319 -25.70 3.90 11.91
N GLN A 320 -26.24 4.80 12.76
CA GLN A 320 -26.91 6.03 12.30
C GLN A 320 -26.01 7.04 11.61
N TYR A 321 -24.67 6.95 11.82
CA TYR A 321 -23.67 7.82 11.23
C TYR A 321 -23.01 7.20 9.98
N GLY A 322 -23.11 5.87 9.84
CA GLY A 322 -22.45 5.10 8.78
C GLY A 322 -20.93 5.10 8.88
N LEU A 323 -20.27 4.51 7.91
CA LEU A 323 -18.90 4.85 7.55
C LEU A 323 -18.94 5.96 6.50
N GLY A 324 -17.88 6.76 6.41
CA GLY A 324 -17.74 7.76 5.37
C GLY A 324 -17.16 7.18 4.06
N ILE A 325 -16.83 8.04 3.12
CA ILE A 325 -16.30 7.66 1.81
C ILE A 325 -14.92 7.02 1.99
N ARG A 326 -14.54 6.11 1.08
CA ARG A 326 -13.25 5.41 1.16
C ARG A 326 -12.08 6.38 1.14
N VAL A 327 -11.09 6.08 1.96
CA VAL A 327 -9.80 6.74 2.00
C VAL A 327 -8.67 5.73 1.72
N PRO A 328 -7.50 6.13 1.24
CA PRO A 328 -6.40 5.20 1.06
C PRO A 328 -5.92 4.64 2.41
N GLY A 329 -5.53 3.36 2.42
CA GLY A 329 -4.92 2.72 3.57
C GLY A 329 -3.66 1.95 3.18
N LEU A 330 -2.55 2.17 3.88
CA LEU A 330 -1.29 1.45 3.67
C LEU A 330 -0.79 0.87 4.98
N VAL A 331 -0.32 -0.39 4.95
CA VAL A 331 0.32 -1.03 6.11
C VAL A 331 1.75 -1.37 5.75
N VAL A 332 2.73 -0.75 6.42
CA VAL A 332 4.16 -0.92 6.18
C VAL A 332 4.81 -1.55 7.42
N SER A 333 5.30 -2.77 7.30
CA SER A 333 5.90 -3.53 8.39
C SER A 333 6.85 -4.60 7.85
N PRO A 334 7.86 -5.01 8.62
CA PRO A 334 8.68 -6.18 8.26
C PRO A 334 7.88 -7.49 8.19
N TYR A 335 6.70 -7.54 8.81
CA TYR A 335 5.77 -8.68 8.78
C TYR A 335 4.59 -8.48 7.83
N ALA A 336 4.41 -7.29 7.24
CA ALA A 336 3.33 -7.07 6.28
C ALA A 336 3.47 -7.99 5.06
N ARG A 337 2.37 -8.49 4.53
CA ARG A 337 2.36 -9.27 3.27
C ARG A 337 2.90 -8.40 2.14
N GLN A 338 3.59 -9.02 1.20
CA GLN A 338 4.20 -8.28 0.10
C GLN A 338 3.24 -8.16 -1.08
N GLY A 339 2.98 -6.91 -1.52
CA GLY A 339 2.14 -6.62 -2.68
C GLY A 339 0.71 -7.13 -2.52
N TYR A 340 0.24 -7.18 -1.29
CA TYR A 340 -1.10 -7.67 -0.97
C TYR A 340 -2.09 -6.51 -1.00
N VAL A 341 -3.12 -6.64 -1.83
CA VAL A 341 -4.30 -5.77 -1.77
C VAL A 341 -5.30 -6.43 -0.85
N ASP A 342 -5.61 -5.76 0.25
CA ASP A 342 -6.53 -6.24 1.27
C ASP A 342 -7.93 -5.67 1.01
N HIS A 343 -8.86 -6.56 0.67
CA HIS A 343 -10.25 -6.23 0.31
C HIS A 343 -11.23 -6.28 1.49
N LYS A 344 -10.74 -6.46 2.73
CA LYS A 344 -11.59 -6.39 3.91
C LYS A 344 -12.00 -4.96 4.19
N THR A 345 -13.21 -4.79 4.69
CA THR A 345 -13.71 -3.49 5.14
C THR A 345 -13.05 -3.10 6.46
N TYR A 346 -12.37 -1.96 6.47
CA TYR A 346 -11.73 -1.35 7.64
C TYR A 346 -12.23 0.08 7.84
N SER A 347 -12.01 0.58 9.04
CA SER A 347 -12.17 1.98 9.43
C SER A 347 -11.11 2.33 10.49
N PHE A 348 -11.07 3.55 10.99
CA PHE A 348 -10.06 3.94 12.00
C PHE A 348 -10.25 3.17 13.32
N GLU A 349 -11.44 2.66 13.59
CA GLU A 349 -11.68 1.75 14.71
C GLU A 349 -10.91 0.43 14.58
N SER A 350 -10.52 0.04 13.36
CA SER A 350 -9.64 -1.11 13.14
C SER A 350 -8.22 -0.85 13.66
N TRP A 351 -7.77 0.42 13.68
CA TRP A 351 -6.52 0.81 14.34
C TRP A 351 -6.60 0.68 15.86
N LEU A 352 -7.73 1.08 16.44
CA LEU A 352 -7.98 0.89 17.87
C LEU A 352 -8.04 -0.60 18.19
N ARG A 353 -8.75 -1.37 17.39
CA ARG A 353 -8.92 -2.82 17.56
C ARG A 353 -7.59 -3.57 17.62
N ILE A 354 -6.68 -3.32 16.70
CA ILE A 354 -5.37 -4.03 16.69
C ILE A 354 -4.50 -3.66 17.90
N VAL A 355 -4.59 -2.42 18.38
CA VAL A 355 -3.92 -1.97 19.63
C VAL A 355 -4.52 -2.64 20.85
N GLU A 356 -5.86 -2.69 20.93
CA GLU A 356 -6.60 -3.33 22.00
C GLU A 356 -6.28 -4.82 22.10
N GLU A 357 -6.26 -5.53 20.98
CA GLU A 357 -5.88 -6.94 20.89
C GLU A 357 -4.44 -7.17 21.33
N ARG A 358 -3.52 -6.32 20.84
CA ARG A 358 -2.11 -6.49 21.14
C ARG A 358 -1.77 -6.27 22.61
N PHE A 359 -2.42 -5.31 23.25
CA PHE A 359 -2.08 -4.91 24.61
C PHE A 359 -3.13 -5.33 25.66
N GLY A 360 -4.19 -6.01 25.26
CA GLY A 360 -5.25 -6.45 26.17
C GLY A 360 -6.06 -5.28 26.74
N VAL A 361 -6.29 -4.23 25.95
CA VAL A 361 -7.09 -3.06 26.31
C VAL A 361 -8.56 -3.36 26.00
N THR A 362 -9.45 -3.00 26.93
CA THR A 362 -10.89 -3.18 26.71
C THR A 362 -11.41 -2.16 25.70
N PRO A 363 -12.18 -2.57 24.68
CA PRO A 363 -12.82 -1.67 23.73
C PRO A 363 -13.69 -0.61 24.40
N MET A 364 -13.72 0.59 23.83
CA MET A 364 -14.45 1.74 24.37
C MET A 364 -15.91 1.78 23.94
N THR A 365 -16.21 1.27 22.75
CA THR A 365 -17.53 1.34 22.12
C THR A 365 -17.89 0.01 21.42
N VAL A 366 -19.07 -0.05 20.83
CA VAL A 366 -19.43 -1.17 19.95
C VAL A 366 -18.61 -1.12 18.65
N ARG A 367 -18.27 0.08 18.18
CA ARG A 367 -17.55 0.27 16.91
C ARG A 367 -16.18 -0.40 16.92
N ASP A 368 -15.30 -0.05 17.87
CA ASP A 368 -13.98 -0.66 18.02
C ASP A 368 -14.07 -2.15 18.40
N ASN A 369 -15.04 -2.53 19.24
CA ASN A 369 -15.25 -3.93 19.59
C ASN A 369 -15.67 -4.83 18.41
N THR A 370 -16.34 -4.28 17.41
CA THR A 370 -16.83 -5.04 16.23
C THR A 370 -16.07 -4.75 14.94
N ALA A 371 -15.14 -3.82 14.97
CA ALA A 371 -14.28 -3.53 13.83
C ALA A 371 -13.48 -4.77 13.41
N ASN A 372 -13.22 -4.92 12.13
CA ASN A 372 -12.31 -5.95 11.64
C ASN A 372 -10.90 -5.68 12.18
N ASP A 373 -10.26 -6.74 12.70
CA ASP A 373 -8.84 -6.67 12.98
C ASP A 373 -8.05 -6.56 11.67
N MET A 374 -6.83 -6.08 11.76
CA MET A 374 -5.94 -5.92 10.60
C MET A 374 -4.94 -7.08 10.47
N ALA A 375 -5.23 -8.25 11.08
CA ALA A 375 -4.31 -9.39 11.11
C ALA A 375 -3.98 -9.93 9.72
N ASP A 376 -4.92 -9.83 8.77
CA ASP A 376 -4.73 -10.29 7.39
C ASP A 376 -3.65 -9.51 6.63
N ALA A 377 -3.34 -8.30 7.07
CA ALA A 377 -2.24 -7.52 6.50
C ALA A 377 -0.87 -8.15 6.79
N PHE A 378 -0.78 -9.10 7.74
CA PHE A 378 0.48 -9.64 8.21
C PHE A 378 0.66 -11.12 7.88
N ASP A 379 1.92 -11.51 7.73
CA ASP A 379 2.38 -12.90 7.79
C ASP A 379 3.42 -13.03 8.90
N PHE A 380 2.98 -13.43 10.07
CA PHE A 380 3.85 -13.63 11.22
C PHE A 380 4.68 -14.92 11.17
N THR A 381 4.51 -15.74 10.14
CA THR A 381 5.35 -16.93 9.93
C THR A 381 6.67 -16.58 9.26
N GLN A 382 6.75 -15.43 8.57
CA GLN A 382 7.97 -14.96 7.93
C GLN A 382 8.97 -14.38 8.93
N GLN A 383 10.25 -14.36 8.55
CA GLN A 383 11.25 -13.53 9.22
C GLN A 383 10.98 -12.05 8.94
N PRO A 384 11.33 -11.15 9.88
CA PRO A 384 11.18 -9.73 9.64
C PRO A 384 11.97 -9.30 8.40
N ARG A 385 11.29 -8.72 7.43
CA ARG A 385 11.91 -8.25 6.18
C ARG A 385 12.84 -7.06 6.46
N PRO A 386 13.96 -6.95 5.74
CA PRO A 386 14.83 -5.79 5.85
C PRO A 386 14.08 -4.50 5.45
N PRO A 387 14.53 -3.34 5.96
CA PRO A 387 13.96 -2.06 5.57
C PRO A 387 14.24 -1.74 4.10
N VAL A 388 13.34 -0.99 3.48
CA VAL A 388 13.46 -0.49 2.10
C VAL A 388 13.23 1.03 2.11
N PRO A 389 14.18 1.84 2.63
CA PRO A 389 14.07 3.29 2.61
C PRO A 389 13.97 3.82 1.19
N MET A 390 13.16 4.86 0.99
CA MET A 390 12.91 5.48 -0.31
C MET A 390 13.44 6.92 -0.34
N ASN A 391 13.67 7.43 -1.55
CA ASN A 391 14.03 8.83 -1.72
C ASN A 391 12.85 9.74 -1.31
N THR A 392 13.10 10.69 -0.43
CA THR A 392 12.08 11.65 0.01
C THR A 392 11.63 12.64 -1.07
N ASN A 393 12.30 12.70 -2.22
CA ASN A 393 11.87 13.47 -3.39
C ASN A 393 11.19 12.60 -4.46
N GLY A 394 10.67 11.45 -4.05
CA GLY A 394 10.10 10.44 -4.94
C GLY A 394 11.13 9.40 -5.39
N SER A 395 10.76 8.15 -5.29
CA SER A 395 11.55 7.01 -5.78
C SER A 395 10.98 6.53 -7.12
N PRO A 396 11.81 5.95 -7.99
CA PRO A 396 11.29 5.32 -9.21
C PRO A 396 10.17 4.32 -8.90
N TYR A 397 9.15 4.28 -9.73
CA TYR A 397 8.08 3.30 -9.62
C TYR A 397 8.05 2.41 -10.87
N PRO A 398 7.97 1.09 -10.73
CA PRO A 398 8.16 0.33 -9.49
C PRO A 398 9.55 0.57 -8.89
N PRO A 399 9.77 0.29 -7.59
CA PRO A 399 11.06 0.55 -6.96
C PRO A 399 12.17 -0.17 -7.71
N ALA A 400 13.32 0.49 -7.82
CA ALA A 400 14.49 -0.17 -8.38
C ALA A 400 14.74 -1.50 -7.63
N PRO A 401 15.20 -2.55 -8.31
CA PRO A 401 15.66 -3.74 -7.63
C PRO A 401 16.65 -3.32 -6.54
N GLN A 402 16.29 -3.65 -5.29
CA GLN A 402 17.18 -3.31 -4.18
C GLN A 402 18.47 -4.08 -4.35
N THR A 403 19.59 -3.39 -4.47
CA THR A 403 20.87 -4.03 -4.22
C THR A 403 20.93 -4.26 -2.72
N PRO A 404 20.87 -5.50 -2.24
CA PRO A 404 20.85 -5.76 -0.81
C PRO A 404 22.11 -5.17 -0.17
N VAL A 405 21.96 -4.42 0.92
CA VAL A 405 23.10 -3.98 1.73
C VAL A 405 23.60 -5.20 2.50
N HIS A 406 24.76 -5.70 2.13
CA HIS A 406 25.31 -6.92 2.72
C HIS A 406 26.19 -6.59 3.92
N SER A 407 25.92 -7.23 5.06
CA SER A 407 26.96 -7.50 6.04
C SER A 407 27.89 -8.58 5.45
N ALA A 408 29.19 -8.47 5.66
CA ALA A 408 30.15 -9.43 5.13
C ALA A 408 29.77 -10.87 5.54
N GLY A 409 29.56 -11.75 4.55
CA GLY A 409 29.21 -13.17 4.75
C GLY A 409 27.73 -13.53 4.61
N THR A 410 26.82 -12.57 4.40
CA THR A 410 25.39 -12.85 4.24
C THR A 410 24.97 -12.82 2.76
N LEU A 411 24.20 -13.82 2.31
CA LEU A 411 23.62 -13.85 0.97
C LEU A 411 22.20 -13.32 0.97
N VAL A 412 21.83 -12.64 -0.10
CA VAL A 412 20.43 -12.25 -0.38
C VAL A 412 20.04 -12.76 -1.75
N ALA A 413 18.97 -13.56 -1.80
CA ALA A 413 18.43 -14.13 -3.03
C ALA A 413 17.11 -13.41 -3.41
N THR A 414 17.02 -12.97 -4.66
CA THR A 414 15.85 -12.24 -5.19
C THR A 414 15.44 -12.76 -6.56
N ASN A 415 14.21 -12.49 -6.95
CA ASN A 415 13.73 -12.70 -8.32
C ASN A 415 14.49 -11.76 -9.27
N SER A 416 15.11 -12.31 -10.32
CA SER A 416 15.95 -11.54 -11.26
C SER A 416 15.16 -10.54 -12.12
N ALA A 417 13.84 -10.66 -12.21
CA ALA A 417 13.05 -9.75 -13.03
C ALA A 417 12.92 -8.37 -12.38
N TYR A 418 12.79 -8.31 -11.03
CA TYR A 418 12.61 -7.01 -10.35
C TYR A 418 13.01 -6.98 -8.87
N GLY A 419 13.75 -7.96 -8.39
CA GLY A 419 14.40 -7.90 -7.07
C GLY A 419 13.54 -8.26 -5.86
N THR A 420 12.36 -8.88 -6.02
CA THR A 420 11.57 -9.37 -4.88
C THR A 420 12.20 -10.60 -4.22
N TYR A 421 11.97 -10.77 -2.91
CA TYR A 421 12.53 -11.87 -2.14
C TYR A 421 11.77 -13.20 -2.30
N ALA A 422 10.55 -13.18 -2.83
CA ALA A 422 9.82 -14.41 -3.14
C ALA A 422 10.40 -15.05 -4.39
N LEU A 423 10.67 -16.35 -4.32
CA LEU A 423 11.16 -17.19 -5.40
C LEU A 423 10.21 -18.37 -5.58
N ALA A 424 10.13 -18.91 -6.78
CA ALA A 424 9.37 -20.12 -7.06
C ALA A 424 10.27 -21.15 -7.77
N PRO A 425 9.93 -22.43 -7.76
CA PRO A 425 10.66 -23.42 -8.56
C PRO A 425 10.77 -22.96 -10.02
N GLU A 426 11.96 -23.07 -10.57
CA GLU A 426 12.33 -22.63 -11.93
C GLU A 426 12.27 -21.11 -12.18
N THR A 427 12.23 -20.28 -11.13
CA THR A 427 12.48 -18.84 -11.23
C THR A 427 13.95 -18.58 -11.52
N ILE A 428 14.25 -17.60 -12.36
CA ILE A 428 15.60 -17.02 -12.48
C ILE A 428 15.82 -16.14 -11.26
N ALA A 429 16.79 -16.48 -10.42
CA ALA A 429 17.12 -15.77 -9.20
C ALA A 429 18.50 -15.11 -9.29
N SER A 430 18.60 -13.93 -8.67
CA SER A 430 19.87 -13.23 -8.43
C SER A 430 20.24 -13.35 -6.96
N ILE A 431 21.44 -13.85 -6.68
CA ILE A 431 22.01 -13.95 -5.34
C ILE A 431 23.10 -12.89 -5.23
N TYR A 432 23.02 -12.04 -4.25
CA TYR A 432 23.95 -10.94 -3.98
C TYR A 432 24.76 -11.22 -2.72
N GLY A 433 26.00 -10.73 -2.72
CA GLY A 433 26.96 -10.84 -1.62
C GLY A 433 28.29 -10.17 -1.99
N SER A 434 29.32 -10.41 -1.19
CA SER A 434 30.68 -9.92 -1.46
C SER A 434 31.64 -11.10 -1.61
N ASN A 435 32.58 -11.02 -2.58
CA ASN A 435 33.56 -12.08 -2.86
C ASN A 435 32.96 -13.43 -3.26
N LEU A 436 31.80 -13.40 -3.94
CA LEU A 436 31.06 -14.62 -4.32
C LEU A 436 31.76 -15.41 -5.42
N ALA A 437 32.56 -14.76 -6.27
CA ALA A 437 33.38 -15.37 -7.30
C ALA A 437 34.67 -14.57 -7.51
N ALA A 438 35.71 -15.19 -8.09
CA ALA A 438 36.96 -14.52 -8.37
C ALA A 438 36.88 -13.54 -9.54
N ALA A 439 36.04 -13.81 -10.55
CA ALA A 439 35.84 -12.99 -11.74
C ALA A 439 34.45 -13.24 -12.35
N PRO A 440 33.92 -12.29 -13.17
CA PRO A 440 32.69 -12.51 -13.91
C PRO A 440 32.84 -13.67 -14.92
N LEU A 441 31.86 -14.57 -14.93
CA LEU A 441 31.79 -15.69 -15.87
C LEU A 441 30.35 -16.05 -16.17
N GLN A 442 30.01 -16.31 -17.44
CA GLN A 442 28.71 -16.80 -17.88
C GLN A 442 28.74 -18.29 -18.20
N ALA A 443 27.60 -18.96 -18.04
CA ALA A 443 27.48 -20.37 -18.47
C ALA A 443 27.70 -20.47 -19.99
N PRO A 444 28.55 -21.40 -20.43
CA PRO A 444 28.94 -21.50 -21.85
C PRO A 444 27.86 -22.12 -22.73
N SER A 445 26.94 -22.89 -22.16
CA SER A 445 25.93 -23.66 -22.90
C SER A 445 24.77 -24.11 -22.01
N LEU A 446 23.74 -24.67 -22.64
CA LEU A 446 22.69 -25.47 -22.00
C LEU A 446 23.02 -26.97 -22.14
N PRO A 447 22.65 -27.80 -21.15
CA PRO A 447 22.02 -27.45 -19.87
C PRO A 447 22.97 -26.65 -18.97
N LEU A 448 22.38 -25.74 -18.13
CA LEU A 448 23.15 -24.92 -17.20
C LEU A 448 23.98 -25.79 -16.23
N PRO A 449 25.26 -25.43 -15.99
CA PRO A 449 26.10 -26.16 -15.03
C PRO A 449 25.67 -25.83 -13.59
N THR A 450 25.89 -26.76 -12.67
CA THR A 450 25.73 -26.54 -11.21
C THR A 450 27.03 -26.07 -10.55
N THR A 451 28.12 -25.96 -11.31
CA THR A 451 29.39 -25.36 -10.89
C THR A 451 29.89 -24.44 -11.99
N LEU A 452 30.16 -23.17 -11.68
CA LEU A 452 30.65 -22.18 -12.64
C LEU A 452 31.74 -21.33 -12.01
N GLY A 453 32.91 -21.28 -12.61
CA GLY A 453 34.07 -20.52 -12.08
C GLY A 453 34.49 -20.92 -10.66
N GLY A 454 34.31 -22.20 -10.28
CA GLY A 454 34.57 -22.68 -8.93
C GLY A 454 33.45 -22.42 -7.91
N VAL A 455 32.37 -21.73 -8.33
CA VAL A 455 31.22 -21.43 -7.48
C VAL A 455 30.17 -22.53 -7.61
N THR A 456 29.59 -22.92 -6.49
CA THR A 456 28.39 -23.77 -6.41
C THR A 456 27.34 -23.11 -5.52
N VAL A 457 26.08 -23.33 -5.85
CA VAL A 457 24.94 -22.90 -5.03
C VAL A 457 24.03 -24.07 -4.75
N THR A 458 23.65 -24.24 -3.48
CA THR A 458 22.66 -25.24 -3.05
C THR A 458 21.57 -24.55 -2.25
N LEU A 459 20.34 -25.04 -2.42
CA LEU A 459 19.19 -24.61 -1.61
C LEU A 459 18.70 -25.79 -0.79
N LYS A 460 18.56 -25.60 0.53
CA LYS A 460 17.96 -26.59 1.44
C LYS A 460 16.56 -26.08 1.80
N ASP A 461 15.54 -26.83 1.42
CA ASP A 461 14.15 -26.47 1.69
C ASP A 461 13.73 -26.80 3.14
N ILE A 462 12.49 -26.38 3.49
CA ILE A 462 11.94 -26.57 4.84
C ILE A 462 11.82 -28.04 5.26
N ASN A 463 11.72 -28.98 4.30
CA ASN A 463 11.67 -30.42 4.56
C ASN A 463 13.07 -31.04 4.68
N GLY A 464 14.14 -30.24 4.53
CA GLY A 464 15.53 -30.67 4.61
C GLY A 464 16.09 -31.21 3.30
N GLY A 465 15.34 -31.19 2.19
CA GLY A 465 15.81 -31.53 0.85
C GLY A 465 16.89 -30.54 0.39
N VAL A 466 18.02 -31.06 -0.14
CA VAL A 466 19.13 -30.24 -0.65
C VAL A 466 19.18 -30.34 -2.17
N PHE A 467 19.10 -29.19 -2.83
CA PHE A 467 18.98 -29.06 -4.29
C PHE A 467 20.13 -28.22 -4.84
N PRO A 468 20.97 -28.72 -5.76
CA PRO A 468 21.95 -27.91 -6.46
C PRO A 468 21.25 -26.97 -7.46
N ALA A 469 21.61 -25.68 -7.45
CA ALA A 469 21.08 -24.70 -8.37
C ALA A 469 21.91 -24.62 -9.66
N PRO A 470 21.29 -24.74 -10.84
CA PRO A 470 21.97 -24.44 -12.11
C PRO A 470 22.33 -22.96 -12.22
N LEU A 471 23.53 -22.64 -12.69
CA LEU A 471 24.10 -21.28 -12.70
C LEU A 471 24.10 -20.69 -14.11
N PHE A 472 23.64 -19.44 -14.23
CA PHE A 472 23.73 -18.65 -15.45
C PHE A 472 24.98 -17.78 -15.49
N TYR A 473 25.30 -17.18 -14.32
CA TYR A 473 26.33 -16.15 -14.21
C TYR A 473 26.88 -16.11 -12.79
N VAL A 474 28.16 -15.85 -12.68
CA VAL A 474 28.85 -15.59 -11.41
C VAL A 474 29.73 -14.36 -11.53
N SER A 475 29.82 -13.56 -10.47
CA SER A 475 30.72 -12.42 -10.33
C SER A 475 31.06 -12.21 -8.85
N PRO A 476 32.00 -11.33 -8.50
CA PRO A 476 32.33 -11.05 -7.10
C PRO A 476 31.15 -10.61 -6.23
N ASN A 477 30.12 -9.98 -6.84
CA ASN A 477 29.01 -9.42 -6.08
C ASN A 477 27.63 -10.00 -6.43
N GLN A 478 27.54 -10.85 -7.47
CA GLN A 478 26.27 -11.40 -7.95
C GLN A 478 26.44 -12.79 -8.56
N VAL A 479 25.52 -13.68 -8.23
CA VAL A 479 25.37 -14.99 -8.88
C VAL A 479 23.91 -15.12 -9.36
N ASN A 480 23.72 -15.44 -10.65
CA ASN A 480 22.40 -15.74 -11.19
C ASN A 480 22.23 -17.24 -11.34
N CYS A 481 21.14 -17.76 -10.79
CA CYS A 481 20.85 -19.19 -10.81
C CYS A 481 19.39 -19.47 -11.13
N LEU A 482 19.11 -20.72 -11.47
CA LEU A 482 17.75 -21.25 -11.59
C LEU A 482 17.36 -21.90 -10.26
N ILE A 483 16.21 -21.52 -9.72
CA ILE A 483 15.67 -22.18 -8.53
C ILE A 483 15.28 -23.63 -8.90
N PRO A 484 15.78 -24.64 -8.17
CA PRO A 484 15.55 -26.04 -8.53
C PRO A 484 14.08 -26.45 -8.48
N ARG A 485 13.71 -27.41 -9.32
CA ARG A 485 12.40 -28.08 -9.28
C ARG A 485 12.23 -28.90 -8.00
N GLY A 486 10.99 -29.07 -7.58
CA GLY A 486 10.64 -30.01 -6.50
C GLY A 486 10.92 -29.51 -5.09
N MET A 487 11.35 -28.26 -4.93
CA MET A 487 11.52 -27.66 -3.62
C MET A 487 10.16 -27.47 -2.94
N ALA A 488 10.11 -27.75 -1.64
CA ALA A 488 8.94 -27.44 -0.81
C ALA A 488 8.81 -25.93 -0.61
N THR A 489 7.55 -25.46 -0.56
CA THR A 489 7.23 -24.05 -0.25
C THR A 489 7.54 -23.73 1.21
N GLY A 490 8.06 -22.54 1.47
CA GLY A 490 8.48 -22.08 2.79
C GLY A 490 9.91 -21.53 2.77
N ALA A 491 10.46 -21.34 3.98
CA ALA A 491 11.84 -20.86 4.13
C ALA A 491 12.85 -21.89 3.63
N ALA A 492 13.82 -21.43 2.86
CA ALA A 492 14.93 -22.24 2.37
C ALA A 492 16.27 -21.59 2.74
N THR A 493 17.28 -22.40 3.07
CA THR A 493 18.64 -21.93 3.26
C THR A 493 19.38 -21.96 1.93
N VAL A 494 19.92 -20.83 1.53
CA VAL A 494 20.82 -20.71 0.36
C VAL A 494 22.26 -20.84 0.86
N THR A 495 23.02 -21.75 0.28
CA THR A 495 24.45 -21.91 0.57
C THR A 495 25.24 -21.76 -0.73
N LEU A 496 26.17 -20.83 -0.75
CA LEU A 496 27.12 -20.64 -1.85
C LEU A 496 28.53 -21.00 -1.36
N VAL A 497 29.24 -21.78 -2.16
CA VAL A 497 30.65 -22.15 -1.89
C VAL A 497 31.52 -21.67 -3.04
N ASN A 498 32.62 -20.97 -2.70
CA ASN A 498 33.63 -20.49 -3.63
C ASN A 498 35.02 -20.75 -3.05
N GLY A 499 35.81 -21.66 -3.65
CA GLY A 499 37.21 -21.89 -3.30
C GLY A 499 37.46 -22.22 -1.83
N GLY A 500 36.52 -22.85 -1.13
CA GLY A 500 36.58 -23.16 0.31
C GLY A 500 35.90 -22.13 1.23
N ALA A 501 35.55 -20.92 0.74
CA ALA A 501 34.70 -19.98 1.46
C ALA A 501 33.24 -20.41 1.33
N THR A 502 32.49 -20.36 2.42
CA THR A 502 31.06 -20.67 2.47
C THR A 502 30.26 -19.43 2.90
N PHE A 503 29.27 -19.12 2.13
CA PHE A 503 28.32 -18.02 2.37
C PHE A 503 26.93 -18.60 2.54
N THR A 504 26.13 -18.06 3.46
CA THR A 504 24.77 -18.53 3.69
C THR A 504 23.78 -17.37 3.68
N GLY A 505 22.55 -17.66 3.30
CA GLY A 505 21.43 -16.75 3.34
C GLY A 505 20.12 -17.51 3.37
N THR A 506 19.00 -16.78 3.38
CA THR A 506 17.67 -17.35 3.34
C THR A 506 16.93 -16.91 2.09
N ALA A 507 16.05 -17.78 1.58
CA ALA A 507 15.10 -17.48 0.52
C ALA A 507 13.71 -17.94 0.94
N MET A 508 12.65 -17.28 0.43
CA MET A 508 11.28 -17.74 0.61
C MET A 508 10.82 -18.40 -0.70
N ILE A 509 10.50 -19.68 -0.65
CA ILE A 509 9.98 -20.42 -1.80
C ILE A 509 8.46 -20.41 -1.75
N ALA A 510 7.84 -19.85 -2.79
CA ALA A 510 6.41 -19.78 -2.99
C ALA A 510 5.99 -20.67 -4.19
N PRO A 511 4.70 -21.01 -4.33
CA PRO A 511 4.23 -21.76 -5.50
C PRO A 511 4.42 -20.98 -6.80
N THR A 512 4.28 -19.65 -6.75
CA THR A 512 4.54 -18.69 -7.82
C THR A 512 5.23 -17.45 -7.24
N ALA A 513 6.08 -16.82 -8.04
CA ALA A 513 6.77 -15.58 -7.69
C ALA A 513 6.92 -14.74 -8.98
N PRO A 514 5.79 -14.19 -9.50
CA PRO A 514 5.76 -13.63 -10.83
C PRO A 514 6.55 -12.32 -10.93
N GLY A 515 7.37 -12.20 -11.96
CA GLY A 515 8.08 -10.98 -12.32
C GLY A 515 8.16 -10.82 -13.83
N LEU A 516 7.93 -9.61 -14.35
CA LEU A 516 8.13 -9.25 -15.75
C LEU A 516 9.54 -8.72 -15.95
N PHE A 517 10.22 -9.18 -16.98
CA PHE A 517 11.45 -8.55 -17.43
C PHE A 517 11.15 -7.23 -18.14
N THR A 518 12.04 -6.28 -17.97
CA THR A 518 12.03 -5.01 -18.70
C THR A 518 13.18 -4.97 -19.72
N ALA A 519 12.98 -4.25 -20.79
CA ALA A 519 13.95 -4.21 -21.89
C ALA A 519 15.30 -3.62 -21.48
N ASN A 520 15.31 -2.72 -20.49
CA ASN A 520 16.50 -2.12 -19.90
C ASN A 520 17.09 -2.93 -18.71
N LEU A 521 16.56 -4.11 -18.43
CA LEU A 521 16.98 -5.03 -17.36
C LEU A 521 16.89 -4.46 -15.92
N SER A 522 16.19 -3.35 -15.72
CA SER A 522 16.11 -2.67 -14.42
C SER A 522 14.93 -3.13 -13.56
N GLY A 523 14.02 -3.95 -14.10
CA GLY A 523 12.72 -4.23 -13.50
C GLY A 523 11.72 -3.09 -13.64
N GLN A 524 12.07 -2.02 -14.34
CA GLN A 524 11.28 -0.80 -14.54
C GLN A 524 11.37 -0.31 -15.99
N GLY A 525 10.36 0.44 -16.46
CA GLY A 525 10.36 1.01 -17.80
C GLY A 525 9.75 0.09 -18.86
N PRO A 526 10.21 0.14 -20.12
CA PRO A 526 9.63 -0.64 -21.20
C PRO A 526 9.60 -2.13 -20.92
N ALA A 527 8.43 -2.76 -21.08
CA ALA A 527 8.32 -4.20 -20.94
C ALA A 527 9.23 -4.93 -21.93
N ALA A 528 9.89 -6.00 -21.49
CA ALA A 528 10.51 -6.95 -22.41
C ALA A 528 9.39 -7.73 -23.10
N ALA A 529 8.91 -7.20 -24.23
CA ALA A 529 7.72 -7.69 -24.89
C ALA A 529 7.81 -7.59 -26.42
N GLN A 530 6.99 -8.38 -27.07
CA GLN A 530 6.79 -8.35 -28.51
C GLN A 530 5.31 -8.27 -28.85
N VAL A 531 4.99 -7.73 -30.02
CA VAL A 531 3.65 -7.82 -30.60
C VAL A 531 3.70 -8.57 -31.93
N THR A 532 2.63 -9.29 -32.23
CA THR A 532 2.58 -10.12 -33.44
C THR A 532 1.16 -10.16 -34.05
N ASN A 533 1.10 -10.42 -35.35
CA ASN A 533 -0.09 -10.78 -36.07
C ASN A 533 -0.18 -12.31 -36.36
N GLY A 534 0.71 -13.10 -35.74
CA GLY A 534 0.83 -14.54 -36.00
C GLY A 534 1.84 -14.90 -37.09
N GLN A 535 2.30 -13.95 -37.92
CA GLN A 535 3.29 -14.15 -38.99
C GLN A 535 4.60 -13.41 -38.74
N THR A 536 4.51 -12.19 -38.22
CA THR A 536 5.68 -11.32 -37.96
C THR A 536 5.67 -10.83 -36.53
N TYR A 537 6.87 -10.65 -35.98
CA TYR A 537 7.08 -10.18 -34.60
C TYR A 537 7.77 -8.81 -34.61
N SER A 538 7.39 -7.95 -33.68
CA SER A 538 8.05 -6.65 -33.48
C SER A 538 8.23 -6.41 -32.00
N ASN A 539 9.40 -5.89 -31.62
CA ASN A 539 9.66 -5.48 -30.24
C ASN A 539 8.84 -4.23 -29.90
N THR A 540 8.39 -4.13 -28.66
CA THR A 540 7.64 -2.98 -28.13
C THR A 540 8.56 -1.87 -27.64
N SER A 541 9.88 -2.07 -27.70
CA SER A 541 10.89 -1.10 -27.32
C SER A 541 12.19 -1.30 -28.11
N GLN A 542 12.98 -0.24 -28.20
CA GLN A 542 14.36 -0.26 -28.73
C GLN A 542 15.30 0.28 -27.66
N CYS A 543 16.38 -0.47 -27.36
CA CYS A 543 17.35 -0.09 -26.36
C CYS A 543 18.71 0.19 -27.00
N SER A 544 19.39 1.24 -26.53
CA SER A 544 20.78 1.50 -26.87
C SER A 544 21.70 0.56 -26.07
N PHE A 545 22.96 0.47 -26.49
CA PHE A 545 23.97 -0.31 -25.76
C PHE A 545 24.21 0.20 -24.32
N ALA A 546 23.90 1.47 -24.06
CA ALA A 546 23.98 2.09 -22.73
C ALA A 546 22.74 1.82 -21.83
N GLY A 547 21.80 0.96 -22.28
CA GLY A 547 20.60 0.61 -21.50
C GLY A 547 19.46 1.63 -21.58
N ASN A 548 19.60 2.72 -22.34
CA ASN A 548 18.50 3.65 -22.59
C ASN A 548 17.52 3.05 -23.58
N CYS A 549 16.29 2.82 -23.15
CA CYS A 549 15.25 2.21 -23.95
C CYS A 549 14.14 3.21 -24.29
N THR A 550 13.72 3.22 -25.55
CA THR A 550 12.56 3.98 -26.04
C THR A 550 11.42 3.04 -26.40
N LEU A 551 10.20 3.46 -26.15
CA LEU A 551 9.00 2.70 -26.52
C LEU A 551 8.76 2.79 -28.03
N VAL A 552 8.39 1.67 -28.64
CA VAL A 552 7.94 1.59 -30.04
C VAL A 552 6.41 1.60 -30.06
N PRO A 553 5.77 2.50 -30.84
CA PRO A 553 4.32 2.55 -30.92
C PRO A 553 3.71 1.25 -31.42
N ILE A 554 2.67 0.77 -30.75
CA ILE A 554 1.93 -0.45 -31.05
C ILE A 554 0.65 -0.06 -31.77
N ASP A 555 0.43 -0.63 -32.96
CA ASP A 555 -0.88 -0.65 -33.60
C ASP A 555 -1.59 -1.97 -33.24
N ALA A 556 -2.50 -1.93 -32.27
CA ALA A 556 -3.23 -3.10 -31.77
C ALA A 556 -4.15 -3.70 -32.84
N ALA A 557 -4.55 -2.96 -33.86
CA ALA A 557 -5.40 -3.47 -34.95
C ALA A 557 -4.61 -4.36 -35.92
N SER A 558 -3.38 -3.97 -36.26
CA SER A 558 -2.51 -4.76 -37.16
C SER A 558 -1.73 -5.84 -36.41
N ARG A 559 -1.57 -5.73 -35.11
CA ARG A 559 -0.83 -6.66 -34.24
C ARG A 559 -1.63 -6.98 -32.98
N PRO A 560 -2.64 -7.88 -33.08
CA PRO A 560 -3.61 -8.09 -32.01
C PRO A 560 -3.09 -8.96 -30.86
N TYR A 561 -1.84 -9.42 -30.89
CA TYR A 561 -1.29 -10.28 -29.85
C TYR A 561 -0.04 -9.64 -29.21
N LEU A 562 -0.03 -9.62 -27.88
CA LEU A 562 1.09 -9.22 -27.05
C LEU A 562 1.76 -10.45 -26.45
N ILE A 563 3.07 -10.48 -26.46
CA ILE A 563 3.90 -11.50 -25.83
C ILE A 563 4.75 -10.81 -24.77
N LEU A 564 4.56 -11.17 -23.52
CA LEU A 564 5.31 -10.67 -22.36
C LEU A 564 6.28 -11.75 -21.88
N TYR A 565 7.47 -11.34 -21.49
CA TYR A 565 8.48 -12.23 -20.93
C TYR A 565 8.69 -11.96 -19.45
N GLY A 566 8.79 -13.03 -18.65
CA GLY A 566 8.92 -12.96 -17.20
C GLY A 566 9.56 -14.19 -16.62
N THR A 567 9.48 -14.35 -15.32
CA THR A 567 9.91 -15.55 -14.58
C THR A 567 9.04 -15.76 -13.34
N GLY A 568 8.95 -17.01 -12.84
CA GLY A 568 8.14 -17.32 -11.65
C GLY A 568 6.63 -17.41 -11.89
N ILE A 569 6.19 -17.51 -13.15
CA ILE A 569 4.79 -17.53 -13.58
C ILE A 569 4.30 -18.98 -13.79
N ARG A 570 5.15 -19.84 -14.32
CA ARG A 570 4.81 -21.20 -14.81
C ARG A 570 4.20 -22.15 -13.77
N GLY A 571 4.30 -21.83 -12.48
CA GLY A 571 3.67 -22.60 -11.39
C GLY A 571 2.16 -22.45 -11.29
N ALA A 572 1.55 -21.51 -12.00
CA ALA A 572 0.11 -21.27 -12.00
C ALA A 572 -0.61 -21.96 -13.17
N ALA A 573 -1.86 -22.34 -12.96
CA ALA A 573 -2.76 -22.69 -14.06
C ALA A 573 -3.07 -21.42 -14.88
N GLN A 574 -3.17 -21.54 -16.21
CA GLN A 574 -3.41 -20.39 -17.09
C GLN A 574 -4.67 -19.57 -16.70
N VAL A 575 -5.71 -20.24 -16.20
CA VAL A 575 -6.96 -19.60 -15.76
C VAL A 575 -6.74 -18.63 -14.58
N ASN A 576 -5.65 -18.78 -13.84
CA ASN A 576 -5.28 -17.91 -12.70
C ASN A 576 -4.27 -16.82 -13.11
N VAL A 577 -4.05 -16.63 -14.42
CA VAL A 577 -3.17 -15.59 -14.94
C VAL A 577 -4.00 -14.56 -15.67
N GLY A 578 -3.91 -13.30 -15.23
CA GLY A 578 -4.54 -12.14 -15.86
C GLY A 578 -3.50 -11.19 -16.43
N VAL A 579 -3.84 -10.47 -17.51
CA VAL A 579 -3.04 -9.38 -18.07
C VAL A 579 -3.90 -8.13 -18.11
N ARG A 580 -3.39 -7.06 -17.52
CA ARG A 580 -4.06 -5.76 -17.50
C ARG A 580 -3.17 -4.68 -18.10
N ILE A 581 -3.73 -3.86 -18.98
CA ILE A 581 -3.03 -2.74 -19.63
C ILE A 581 -3.75 -1.45 -19.24
N GLY A 582 -3.16 -0.70 -18.32
CA GLY A 582 -3.88 0.34 -17.59
C GLY A 582 -5.08 -0.26 -16.88
N ASN A 583 -6.29 0.20 -17.20
CA ASN A 583 -7.55 -0.32 -16.68
C ASN A 583 -8.27 -1.31 -17.63
N ILE A 584 -7.60 -1.80 -18.67
CA ILE A 584 -8.20 -2.67 -19.70
C ILE A 584 -7.64 -4.09 -19.55
N ASP A 585 -8.54 -5.07 -19.38
CA ASP A 585 -8.15 -6.47 -19.32
C ASP A 585 -7.87 -7.01 -20.73
N ALA A 586 -6.76 -7.72 -20.86
CA ALA A 586 -6.34 -8.39 -22.09
C ALA A 586 -6.50 -9.91 -21.91
N GLY A 587 -7.18 -10.54 -22.85
CA GLY A 587 -7.46 -11.98 -22.77
C GLY A 587 -6.18 -12.82 -22.86
N VAL A 588 -5.89 -13.62 -21.84
CA VAL A 588 -4.69 -14.50 -21.81
C VAL A 588 -4.92 -15.73 -22.67
N THR A 589 -4.05 -15.95 -23.65
CA THR A 589 -4.09 -17.11 -24.53
C THR A 589 -3.03 -18.17 -24.21
N TYR A 590 -1.97 -17.77 -23.49
CA TYR A 590 -0.92 -18.66 -23.00
C TYR A 590 -0.24 -18.06 -21.76
N ALA A 591 0.06 -18.89 -20.79
CA ALA A 591 0.94 -18.56 -19.68
C ALA A 591 1.74 -19.79 -19.26
N GLY A 592 3.06 -19.70 -19.26
CA GLY A 592 3.92 -20.83 -18.94
C GLY A 592 5.36 -20.67 -19.43
N PRO A 593 6.14 -21.78 -19.46
CA PRO A 593 7.52 -21.76 -19.95
C PRO A 593 7.62 -21.21 -21.37
N GLN A 594 8.65 -20.38 -21.65
CA GLN A 594 8.90 -19.89 -23.00
C GLN A 594 9.44 -21.01 -23.93
N GLY A 595 10.06 -22.06 -23.37
CA GLY A 595 10.44 -23.27 -24.09
C GLY A 595 11.90 -23.31 -24.56
N THR A 596 12.52 -22.19 -24.88
CA THR A 596 13.93 -22.14 -25.35
C THR A 596 14.91 -21.84 -24.22
N TYR A 597 14.57 -20.90 -23.33
CA TYR A 597 15.46 -20.44 -22.27
C TYR A 597 15.02 -20.95 -20.91
N ALA A 598 15.96 -21.53 -20.16
CA ALA A 598 15.70 -22.01 -18.81
C ALA A 598 15.18 -20.87 -17.91
N GLY A 599 14.12 -21.12 -17.15
CA GLY A 599 13.56 -20.14 -16.20
C GLY A 599 12.78 -18.99 -16.83
N LEU A 600 12.85 -18.80 -18.14
CA LEU A 600 12.06 -17.77 -18.83
C LEU A 600 10.61 -18.23 -19.00
N ASP A 601 9.68 -17.38 -18.54
CA ASP A 601 8.26 -17.56 -18.76
C ASP A 601 7.74 -16.60 -19.82
N GLN A 602 6.63 -16.99 -20.45
CA GLN A 602 5.95 -16.26 -21.50
C GLN A 602 4.46 -16.17 -21.16
N VAL A 603 3.90 -14.96 -21.34
CA VAL A 603 2.46 -14.72 -21.25
C VAL A 603 2.01 -14.09 -22.56
N ASN A 604 1.06 -14.73 -23.27
CA ASN A 604 0.47 -14.21 -24.48
C ASN A 604 -0.94 -13.68 -24.18
N ALA A 605 -1.22 -12.48 -24.64
CA ALA A 605 -2.52 -11.85 -24.46
C ALA A 605 -3.04 -11.25 -25.78
N THR A 606 -4.36 -11.20 -25.93
CA THR A 606 -5.02 -10.47 -27.02
C THR A 606 -5.11 -8.98 -26.65
N LEU A 607 -4.75 -8.09 -27.57
CA LEU A 607 -4.86 -6.66 -27.40
C LEU A 607 -6.26 -6.16 -27.78
N PRO A 608 -7.06 -5.63 -26.85
CA PRO A 608 -8.35 -5.02 -27.16
C PRO A 608 -8.19 -3.81 -28.09
N GLY A 609 -9.11 -3.66 -29.06
CA GLY A 609 -9.11 -2.53 -30.00
C GLY A 609 -9.28 -1.16 -29.32
N THR A 610 -9.80 -1.14 -28.09
CA THR A 610 -9.94 0.06 -27.24
C THR A 610 -8.60 0.65 -26.78
N LEU A 611 -7.48 -0.05 -26.98
CA LEU A 611 -6.14 0.45 -26.71
C LEU A 611 -5.61 1.44 -27.76
N LYS A 612 -6.24 1.48 -28.94
CA LYS A 612 -5.84 2.39 -30.02
C LYS A 612 -5.85 3.86 -29.54
N GLY A 613 -4.75 4.56 -29.77
CA GLY A 613 -4.61 5.98 -29.45
C GLY A 613 -4.46 6.31 -27.95
N ARG A 614 -4.31 5.29 -27.07
CA ARG A 614 -4.19 5.51 -25.62
C ARG A 614 -2.82 6.04 -25.17
N GLY A 615 -1.83 6.14 -26.05
CA GLY A 615 -0.51 6.60 -25.69
C GLY A 615 0.26 5.60 -24.84
N GLN A 616 1.06 6.11 -23.92
CA GLN A 616 1.85 5.27 -23.02
C GLN A 616 0.98 4.71 -21.90
N MET A 617 1.04 3.39 -21.72
CA MET A 617 0.28 2.65 -20.71
C MET A 617 1.18 1.66 -19.98
N VAL A 618 0.81 1.30 -18.76
CA VAL A 618 1.46 0.23 -18.00
C VAL A 618 0.79 -1.11 -18.28
N VAL A 619 1.57 -2.17 -18.29
CA VAL A 619 1.09 -3.56 -18.33
C VAL A 619 1.51 -4.27 -17.05
N THR A 620 0.57 -5.03 -16.48
CA THR A 620 0.78 -5.88 -15.30
C THR A 620 0.26 -7.28 -15.60
N VAL A 621 0.95 -8.28 -15.09
CA VAL A 621 0.48 -9.66 -15.08
C VAL A 621 0.13 -10.05 -13.65
N THR A 622 -1.05 -10.59 -13.44
CA THR A 622 -1.48 -11.13 -12.15
C THR A 622 -1.44 -12.65 -12.21
N VAL A 623 -0.84 -13.28 -11.23
CA VAL A 623 -0.67 -14.74 -11.15
C VAL A 623 -1.12 -15.21 -9.77
N ASN A 624 -2.15 -16.03 -9.68
CA ASN A 624 -2.75 -16.46 -8.40
C ASN A 624 -3.05 -15.26 -7.46
N GLY A 625 -3.51 -14.13 -7.99
CA GLY A 625 -3.77 -12.91 -7.24
C GLY A 625 -2.54 -12.03 -6.94
N GLN A 626 -1.33 -12.47 -7.27
CA GLN A 626 -0.10 -11.69 -7.10
C GLN A 626 0.25 -10.93 -8.38
N ALA A 627 0.44 -9.62 -8.30
CA ALA A 627 0.84 -8.81 -9.43
C ALA A 627 2.37 -8.82 -9.65
N THR A 628 2.79 -8.78 -10.93
CA THR A 628 4.19 -8.52 -11.31
C THR A 628 4.57 -7.05 -11.07
N ASN A 629 5.85 -6.71 -11.34
CA ASN A 629 6.23 -5.33 -11.65
C ASN A 629 5.50 -4.86 -12.92
N MET A 630 5.41 -3.55 -13.06
CA MET A 630 4.80 -2.90 -14.22
C MET A 630 5.79 -2.74 -15.34
N GLY A 631 5.41 -3.15 -16.54
CA GLY A 631 6.10 -2.80 -17.77
C GLY A 631 5.39 -1.65 -18.48
N GLN A 632 6.09 -0.90 -19.31
CA GLN A 632 5.52 0.19 -20.11
C GLN A 632 5.35 -0.24 -21.56
N LEU A 633 4.23 0.18 -22.17
CA LEU A 633 3.89 -0.01 -23.58
C LEU A 633 3.39 1.33 -24.15
N LEU A 634 3.49 1.53 -25.47
CA LEU A 634 3.01 2.74 -26.16
C LEU A 634 2.03 2.34 -27.28
N PHE A 635 0.80 2.84 -27.24
CA PHE A 635 -0.25 2.56 -28.23
C PHE A 635 -0.54 3.79 -29.10
N GLN A 636 -0.57 3.60 -30.44
CA GLN A 636 -0.92 4.62 -31.44
C GLN A 636 -2.33 4.47 -32.00
#